data_d7a268adaa35e8cff2721f2099e52847
#
_entry.id   d7a268adaa35e8cff2721f2099e52847
#
_cell.length_a   1.000
_cell.length_b   1.000
_cell.length_c   1.000
_cell.angle_alpha   90.00
_cell.angle_beta   90.00
_cell.angle_gamma   90.00
#
_symmetry.space_group_name_H-M   'P 1'
#
loop_
_entity.id
_entity.type
_entity.pdbx_description
1 polymer ?
#
loop_
_entity_poly.entity_id
_entity_poly.type
_entity_poly.pdbx_seq_one_letter_code
_entity_poly.pdbx_strand_id
1 'polypeptide(L)'
;MASVPSDEEITFADHAGRLYARRYGMAPMVGRLLGYLAVCDPREQSITQLADALLASRSAIAGAVNVLERLGLIQRSRAAGERMDRVRI
;
A
#
# COMPACT_ATOMS: atom_id res chain seq x y z
N MET A 1 -12.15 11.47 1.57
CA MET A 1 -11.48 10.97 2.77
C MET A 1 -11.50 9.45 2.76
N ALA A 2 -10.35 8.85 3.00
CA ALA A 2 -10.27 7.40 3.03
C ALA A 2 -11.03 6.88 4.25
N SER A 3 -11.71 5.76 4.09
CA SER A 3 -12.35 5.08 5.22
C SER A 3 -11.30 4.43 6.11
N VAL A 4 -11.61 4.28 7.38
CA VAL A 4 -10.76 3.54 8.32
C VAL A 4 -10.77 2.08 7.87
N PRO A 5 -9.59 1.42 7.75
CA PRO A 5 -9.56 0.03 7.34
C PRO A 5 -10.24 -0.86 8.39
N SER A 6 -10.94 -1.88 7.92
CA SER A 6 -11.55 -2.86 8.80
C SER A 6 -10.48 -3.82 9.35
N ASP A 7 -10.80 -4.50 10.44
CA ASP A 7 -9.91 -5.54 10.99
C ASP A 7 -9.63 -6.64 9.96
N GLU A 8 -10.63 -6.96 9.14
CA GLU A 8 -10.48 -7.99 8.10
C GLU A 8 -9.50 -7.55 7.02
N GLU A 9 -9.57 -6.28 6.61
CA GLU A 9 -8.64 -5.74 5.63
C GLU A 9 -7.21 -5.72 6.17
N ILE A 10 -7.02 -5.33 7.40
CA ILE A 10 -5.69 -5.33 8.04
C ILE A 10 -5.18 -6.76 8.20
N THR A 11 -6.03 -7.69 8.63
CA THR A 11 -5.66 -9.10 8.76
C THR A 11 -5.22 -9.67 7.42
N PHE A 12 -5.96 -9.36 6.36
CA PHE A 12 -5.61 -9.79 5.00
C PHE A 12 -4.25 -9.21 4.58
N ALA A 13 -4.03 -7.92 4.82
CA ALA A 13 -2.77 -7.26 4.47
C ALA A 13 -1.58 -7.89 5.21
N ASP A 14 -1.74 -8.17 6.50
CA ASP A 14 -0.68 -8.81 7.30
C ASP A 14 -0.39 -10.23 6.80
N HIS A 15 -1.43 -10.96 6.46
CA HIS A 15 -1.30 -12.32 5.93
C HIS A 15 -0.57 -12.31 4.59
N ALA A 16 -0.96 -11.41 3.69
CA ALA A 16 -0.31 -11.25 2.40
C ALA A 16 1.15 -10.85 2.56
N GLY A 17 1.46 -9.97 3.52
CA GLY A 17 2.82 -9.55 3.80
C GLY A 17 3.70 -10.73 4.18
N ARG A 18 3.21 -11.59 5.06
CA ARG A 18 3.96 -12.79 5.47
C ARG A 18 4.14 -13.78 4.33
N LEU A 19 3.10 -13.97 3.52
CA LEU A 19 3.13 -14.87 2.38
C LEU A 19 4.16 -14.42 1.35
N TYR A 20 4.10 -13.16 0.95
CA TYR A 20 5.01 -12.62 -0.07
C TYR A 20 6.45 -12.55 0.44
N ALA A 21 6.65 -12.22 1.71
CA ALA A 21 7.98 -12.22 2.29
C ALA A 21 8.60 -13.61 2.22
N ARG A 22 7.83 -14.64 2.56
CA ARG A 22 8.29 -16.01 2.58
C ARG A 22 8.52 -16.57 1.18
N ARG A 23 7.59 -16.28 0.26
CA ARG A 23 7.60 -16.88 -1.06
C ARG A 23 8.54 -16.20 -2.05
N TYR A 24 8.65 -14.89 -1.96
CA TYR A 24 9.39 -14.09 -2.96
C TYR A 24 10.55 -13.32 -2.36
N GLY A 25 10.83 -13.48 -1.07
CA GLY A 25 11.89 -12.74 -0.42
C GLY A 25 11.64 -11.23 -0.31
N MET A 26 10.39 -10.80 -0.42
CA MET A 26 10.04 -9.39 -0.28
C MET A 26 10.13 -8.95 1.16
N ALA A 27 10.50 -7.67 1.39
CA ALA A 27 10.36 -7.08 2.71
C ALA A 27 8.89 -7.15 3.13
N PRO A 28 8.58 -7.46 4.41
CA PRO A 28 7.19 -7.62 4.85
C PRO A 28 6.29 -6.44 4.53
N MET A 29 6.80 -5.20 4.61
CA MET A 29 6.01 -4.01 4.30
C MET A 29 5.58 -3.97 2.84
N VAL A 30 6.41 -4.44 1.92
CA VAL A 30 6.08 -4.47 0.48
C VAL A 30 4.87 -5.38 0.24
N GLY A 31 4.90 -6.59 0.78
CA GLY A 31 3.78 -7.52 0.66
C GLY A 31 2.53 -7.04 1.38
N ARG A 32 2.71 -6.43 2.55
CA ARG A 32 1.61 -5.89 3.34
C ARG A 32 0.90 -4.75 2.60
N LEU A 33 1.67 -3.86 2.00
CA LEU A 33 1.11 -2.77 1.20
C LEU A 33 0.36 -3.30 -0.01
N LEU A 34 0.94 -4.25 -0.75
CA LEU A 34 0.27 -4.85 -1.90
C LEU A 34 -1.04 -5.51 -1.50
N GLY A 35 -1.04 -6.26 -0.41
CA GLY A 35 -2.25 -6.89 0.11
C GLY A 35 -3.33 -5.88 0.48
N TYR A 36 -2.94 -4.80 1.13
CA TYR A 36 -3.90 -3.75 1.50
C TYR A 36 -4.48 -3.06 0.27
N LEU A 37 -3.64 -2.75 -0.73
CA LEU A 37 -4.10 -2.11 -1.96
C LEU A 37 -5.08 -2.99 -2.75
N ALA A 38 -5.01 -4.30 -2.58
CA ALA A 38 -5.94 -5.22 -3.23
C ALA A 38 -7.35 -5.14 -2.65
N VAL A 39 -7.50 -4.68 -1.41
CA VAL A 39 -8.80 -4.69 -0.71
C VAL A 39 -9.23 -3.32 -0.22
N CYS A 40 -8.40 -2.29 -0.35
CA CYS A 40 -8.69 -0.98 0.23
C CYS A 40 -9.85 -0.27 -0.49
N ASP A 41 -10.52 0.61 0.24
CA ASP A 41 -11.59 1.44 -0.26
C ASP A 41 -11.42 2.86 0.32
N PRO A 42 -11.29 3.89 -0.52
CA PRO A 42 -11.30 3.83 -1.97
C PRO A 42 -10.06 3.16 -2.55
N ARG A 43 -10.16 2.80 -3.82
CA ARG A 43 -9.11 2.04 -4.52
C ARG A 43 -7.79 2.81 -4.63
N GLU A 44 -7.87 4.12 -4.87
CA GLU A 44 -6.72 4.99 -4.91
C GLU A 44 -6.50 5.64 -3.55
N GLN A 45 -5.27 5.60 -3.06
CA GLN A 45 -4.95 6.21 -1.78
C GLN A 45 -3.60 6.91 -1.85
N SER A 46 -3.48 8.01 -1.11
CA SER A 46 -2.21 8.72 -1.00
C SER A 46 -1.25 7.97 -0.07
N ILE A 47 0.03 8.33 -0.13
CA ILE A 47 1.03 7.75 0.77
C ILE A 47 0.67 8.03 2.23
N THR A 48 0.17 9.23 2.53
CA THR A 48 -0.27 9.57 3.89
C THR A 48 -1.41 8.67 4.36
N GLN A 49 -2.41 8.45 3.49
CA GLN A 49 -3.54 7.57 3.82
C GLN A 49 -3.07 6.14 4.07
N LEU A 50 -2.17 5.65 3.24
CA LEU A 50 -1.63 4.30 3.39
C LEU A 50 -0.80 4.16 4.68
N ALA A 51 0.01 5.17 5.00
CA ALA A 51 0.79 5.18 6.23
C ALA A 51 -0.13 5.14 7.46
N ASP A 52 -1.19 5.93 7.46
CA ASP A 52 -2.15 5.95 8.56
C ASP A 52 -2.88 4.61 8.67
N ALA A 53 -3.32 4.06 7.55
CA ALA A 53 -4.06 2.80 7.54
C ALA A 53 -3.22 1.63 8.05
N LEU A 54 -1.95 1.57 7.66
CA LEU A 54 -1.07 0.47 8.00
C LEU A 54 -0.22 0.73 9.24
N LEU A 55 -0.43 1.87 9.89
CA LEU A 55 0.34 2.28 11.08
C LEU A 55 1.84 2.23 10.83
N ALA A 56 2.24 2.79 9.68
CA ALA A 56 3.63 2.79 9.23
C ALA A 56 4.08 4.23 8.95
N SER A 57 5.39 4.44 8.86
CA SER A 57 5.92 5.74 8.49
C SER A 57 5.70 6.01 6.99
N ARG A 58 5.61 7.28 6.62
CA ARG A 58 5.51 7.66 5.22
C ARG A 58 6.74 7.21 4.42
N SER A 59 7.91 7.23 5.04
CA SER A 59 9.14 6.74 4.40
C SER A 59 9.06 5.25 4.07
N ALA A 60 8.56 4.45 5.01
CA ALA A 60 8.40 3.02 4.79
C ALA A 60 7.41 2.73 3.66
N ILE A 61 6.29 3.46 3.64
CA ILE A 61 5.30 3.32 2.58
C ILE A 61 5.88 3.76 1.24
N ALA A 62 6.56 4.91 1.20
CA ALA A 62 7.16 5.41 -0.04
C ALA A 62 8.17 4.41 -0.60
N GLY A 63 8.99 3.81 0.27
CA GLY A 63 9.94 2.78 -0.16
C GLY A 63 9.24 1.56 -0.74
N ALA A 64 8.17 1.09 -0.09
CA ALA A 64 7.39 -0.04 -0.59
C ALA A 64 6.70 0.28 -1.92
N VAL A 65 6.15 1.49 -2.05
CA VAL A 65 5.54 1.96 -3.31
C VAL A 65 6.56 1.93 -4.43
N ASN A 66 7.78 2.41 -4.19
CA ASN A 66 8.83 2.41 -5.21
C ASN A 66 9.16 1.00 -5.69
N VAL A 67 9.22 0.03 -4.78
CA VAL A 67 9.48 -1.37 -5.14
C VAL A 67 8.33 -1.92 -6.00
N LEU A 68 7.10 -1.73 -5.57
CA LEU A 68 5.93 -2.27 -6.27
C LEU A 68 5.73 -1.60 -7.63
N GLU A 69 6.01 -0.31 -7.74
CA GLU A 69 5.94 0.40 -9.02
C GLU A 69 6.98 -0.13 -10.00
N ARG A 70 8.20 -0.35 -9.52
CA ARG A 70 9.27 -0.92 -10.34
C ARG A 70 8.93 -2.31 -10.86
N LEU A 71 8.22 -3.10 -10.05
CA LEU A 71 7.77 -4.43 -10.44
C LEU A 71 6.55 -4.40 -11.37
N GLY A 72 5.98 -3.22 -11.61
CA GLY A 72 4.79 -3.08 -12.46
C GLY A 72 3.49 -3.54 -11.81
N LEU A 73 3.48 -3.67 -10.49
CA LEU A 73 2.32 -4.19 -9.76
C LEU A 73 1.34 -3.10 -9.32
N ILE A 74 1.79 -1.85 -9.28
CA ILE A 74 0.95 -0.71 -8.91
C ILE A 74 1.22 0.44 -9.85
N GLN A 75 0.29 1.39 -9.85
CA GLN A 75 0.38 2.62 -10.62
C GLN A 75 0.33 3.81 -9.69
N ARG A 76 1.09 4.82 -10.02
CA ARG A 76 1.12 6.09 -9.31
C ARG A 76 0.59 7.17 -10.24
N SER A 77 -0.29 8.03 -9.72
CA SER A 77 -0.85 9.13 -10.50
C SER A 77 -0.95 10.38 -9.63
N ARG A 78 -1.02 11.52 -10.29
CA ARG A 78 -1.21 12.81 -9.62
C ARG A 78 -2.19 13.63 -10.47
N ALA A 79 -3.32 14.02 -9.86
CA ALA A 79 -4.25 14.89 -10.53
C ALA A 79 -3.68 16.31 -10.67
N ALA A 80 -4.11 17.04 -11.67
CA ALA A 80 -3.69 18.42 -11.89
C ALA A 80 -3.99 19.26 -10.65
N GLY A 81 -2.98 19.99 -10.16
CA GLY A 81 -3.11 20.81 -8.96
C GLY A 81 -2.92 20.09 -7.64
N GLU A 82 -2.82 18.77 -7.63
CA GLU A 82 -2.55 18.03 -6.41
C GLU A 82 -1.04 17.95 -6.15
N ARG A 83 -0.68 17.96 -4.87
CA ARG A 83 0.72 17.85 -4.43
C ARG A 83 1.13 16.41 -4.17
N MET A 84 0.16 15.55 -3.88
CA MET A 84 0.43 14.18 -3.46
C MET A 84 0.07 13.19 -4.55
N ASP A 85 0.94 12.19 -4.69
CA ASP A 85 0.64 11.07 -5.57
C ASP A 85 -0.43 10.18 -4.96
N ARG A 86 -1.23 9.59 -5.82
CA ARG A 86 -2.19 8.55 -5.45
C ARG A 86 -1.68 7.23 -6.00
N VAL A 87 -1.92 6.17 -5.25
CA VAL A 87 -1.39 4.84 -5.55
C VAL A 87 -2.56 3.86 -5.66
N ARG A 88 -2.50 2.99 -6.65
CA ARG A 88 -3.48 1.91 -6.82
C ARG A 88 -2.85 0.73 -7.54
N ILE A 89 -3.50 -0.40 -7.42
CA ILE A 89 -3.16 -1.55 -8.26
C ILE A 89 -3.57 -1.31 -9.71
#